data_645ecca3b269692d8d4348923d2d511c
#
_entry.id   645ecca3b269692d8d4348923d2d511c
#
_cell.length_a   1.000
_cell.length_b   1.000
_cell.length_c   1.000
_cell.angle_alpha   90.00
_cell.angle_beta   90.00
_cell.angle_gamma   90.00
#
_symmetry.space_group_name_H-M   'P 1'
#
loop_
_entity.id
_entity.type
_entity.pdbx_description
1 polymer ?
#
loop_
_entity_poly.entity_id
_entity_poly.type
_entity_poly.pdbx_seq_one_letter_code
_entity_poly.pdbx_strand_id
1 'polypeptide(L)'
;MNLTNRPRRLRSSALLRSMVRETRISADTLVYPMFVQEGTNIKEEIPSMPGQYRWSLDRVDEILQQVSDSGVKSVLLFGIPAQKDEIGSSAWQPDGIVQQAIRHIKAAFPQLYVITDVCMCEYTSHGHCGILCGHDVDNDQTLEVLAKTALSHVQAGADMVAPSDMMDGRVGRIRQVLDENGFVNTPIMAYSVKYASAFYGPFRDAAGSAPAFGDRKSYQMDPHNAREAILEAELDVQEGADILMVKPGMAYLDVLKSLKERFHQPVALYSVSGEYAMIQAAAAAGYIDRTAVICESAVCMYRAGADLLITYFAMELAEYIKEGRIG
;
A
#
# COMPACT_ATOMS: atom_id res chain seq x y z
N MET A 1 -26.24 -19.32 -42.65
CA MET A 1 -26.08 -19.59 -41.21
C MET A 1 -26.87 -18.52 -40.46
N ASN A 2 -27.86 -18.90 -39.65
CA ASN A 2 -28.68 -17.92 -38.90
C ASN A 2 -28.09 -17.78 -37.48
N LEU A 3 -27.35 -16.68 -37.25
CA LEU A 3 -26.67 -16.44 -35.96
C LEU A 3 -27.59 -15.68 -35.01
N THR A 4 -28.26 -16.38 -34.10
CA THR A 4 -29.07 -15.78 -33.03
C THR A 4 -28.23 -15.08 -31.99
N ASN A 5 -27.15 -15.74 -31.50
CA ASN A 5 -26.26 -15.20 -30.49
C ASN A 5 -25.11 -14.42 -31.13
N ARG A 6 -25.02 -13.13 -30.82
CA ARG A 6 -23.99 -12.23 -31.35
C ARG A 6 -23.43 -11.33 -30.22
N PRO A 7 -22.42 -11.77 -29.46
CA PRO A 7 -21.81 -10.97 -28.38
C PRO A 7 -21.28 -9.59 -28.85
N ARG A 8 -20.92 -9.45 -30.13
CA ARG A 8 -20.49 -8.18 -30.73
C ARG A 8 -21.55 -7.08 -30.68
N ARG A 9 -22.84 -7.41 -30.49
CA ARG A 9 -23.90 -6.41 -30.37
C ARG A 9 -23.63 -5.44 -29.22
N LEU A 10 -23.18 -5.95 -28.07
CA LEU A 10 -22.85 -5.13 -26.88
C LEU A 10 -21.54 -4.34 -27.01
N ARG A 11 -20.78 -4.54 -28.07
CA ARG A 11 -19.52 -3.83 -28.35
C ARG A 11 -19.62 -2.79 -29.46
N SER A 12 -20.82 -2.60 -30.05
CA SER A 12 -21.03 -1.86 -31.28
C SER A 12 -20.75 -0.35 -31.17
N SER A 13 -20.86 0.26 -30.01
CA SER A 13 -20.54 1.67 -29.80
C SER A 13 -19.88 1.89 -28.44
N ALA A 14 -19.13 3.00 -28.30
CA ALA A 14 -18.51 3.38 -27.03
C ALA A 14 -19.57 3.59 -25.93
N LEU A 15 -20.68 4.23 -26.29
CA LEU A 15 -21.78 4.51 -25.37
C LEU A 15 -22.40 3.21 -24.82
N LEU A 16 -22.68 2.25 -25.70
CA LEU A 16 -23.21 0.96 -25.27
C LEU A 16 -22.22 0.18 -24.41
N ARG A 17 -20.94 0.17 -24.78
CA ARG A 17 -19.90 -0.46 -23.94
C ARG A 17 -19.85 0.16 -22.55
N SER A 18 -19.95 1.49 -22.44
CA SER A 18 -19.98 2.17 -21.13
C SER A 18 -21.23 1.79 -20.31
N MET A 19 -22.39 1.65 -20.94
CA MET A 19 -23.64 1.27 -20.26
C MET A 19 -23.58 -0.13 -19.63
N VAL A 20 -22.90 -1.08 -20.28
CA VAL A 20 -22.86 -2.49 -19.86
C VAL A 20 -21.58 -2.88 -19.10
N ARG A 21 -20.74 -1.91 -18.71
CA ARG A 21 -19.55 -2.17 -17.89
C ARG A 21 -19.92 -2.77 -16.54
N GLU A 22 -19.31 -3.87 -16.20
CA GLU A 22 -19.44 -4.52 -14.90
C GLU A 22 -18.52 -3.86 -13.85
N THR A 23 -17.28 -3.54 -14.25
CA THR A 23 -16.29 -2.91 -13.37
C THR A 23 -16.37 -1.40 -13.49
N ARG A 24 -16.54 -0.72 -12.36
CA ARG A 24 -16.51 0.73 -12.25
C ARG A 24 -15.49 1.15 -11.21
N ILE A 25 -14.79 2.23 -11.47
CA ILE A 25 -13.70 2.73 -10.64
C ILE A 25 -14.06 4.13 -10.15
N SER A 26 -13.86 4.38 -8.86
CA SER A 26 -14.03 5.69 -8.23
C SER A 26 -12.69 6.20 -7.69
N ALA A 27 -12.47 7.52 -7.75
CA ALA A 27 -11.32 8.14 -7.10
C ALA A 27 -11.33 7.95 -5.56
N ASP A 28 -12.50 7.71 -4.96
CA ASP A 28 -12.65 7.45 -3.53
C ASP A 28 -11.95 6.16 -3.06
N THR A 29 -11.68 5.24 -3.98
CA THR A 29 -11.05 3.95 -3.66
C THR A 29 -9.55 3.92 -3.96
N LEU A 30 -9.00 5.06 -4.42
CA LEU A 30 -7.57 5.20 -4.69
C LEU A 30 -6.83 5.66 -3.46
N VAL A 31 -5.67 5.04 -3.19
CA VAL A 31 -4.77 5.41 -2.11
C VAL A 31 -3.40 5.76 -2.68
N TYR A 32 -2.89 6.95 -2.38
CA TYR A 32 -1.57 7.39 -2.84
C TYR A 32 -0.50 7.06 -1.79
N PRO A 33 0.47 6.18 -2.09
CA PRO A 33 1.61 5.93 -1.20
C PRO A 33 2.65 7.03 -1.33
N MET A 34 3.13 7.56 -0.19
CA MET A 34 4.10 8.64 -0.16
C MET A 34 5.16 8.45 0.91
N PHE A 35 6.34 9.04 0.67
CA PHE A 35 7.50 8.93 1.54
C PHE A 35 7.77 10.25 2.24
N VAL A 36 7.78 10.23 3.57
CA VAL A 36 8.19 11.35 4.40
C VAL A 36 9.56 11.07 5.01
N GLN A 37 10.49 12.02 4.84
CA GLN A 37 11.87 11.87 5.24
C GLN A 37 12.24 12.91 6.29
N GLU A 38 12.95 12.48 7.33
CA GLU A 38 13.49 13.38 8.33
C GLU A 38 14.59 14.28 7.72
N GLY A 39 14.52 15.59 8.01
CA GLY A 39 15.42 16.60 7.47
C GLY A 39 14.67 17.87 7.11
N THR A 40 15.35 18.76 6.38
CA THR A 40 14.81 20.08 6.02
C THR A 40 15.06 20.38 4.54
N ASN A 41 14.08 20.96 3.87
CA ASN A 41 14.11 21.36 2.47
C ASN A 41 14.41 20.19 1.50
N ILE A 42 13.87 18.99 1.80
CA ILE A 42 14.05 17.81 0.97
C ILE A 42 12.85 17.65 0.03
N LYS A 43 13.15 17.62 -1.26
CA LYS A 43 12.32 17.11 -2.35
C LYS A 43 13.26 16.33 -3.26
N GLU A 44 13.45 15.08 -2.95
CA GLU A 44 14.41 14.21 -3.63
C GLU A 44 13.68 13.18 -4.48
N GLU A 45 13.90 13.25 -5.80
CA GLU A 45 13.33 12.25 -6.71
C GLU A 45 13.93 10.87 -6.46
N ILE A 46 13.10 9.84 -6.48
CA ILE A 46 13.52 8.45 -6.35
C ILE A 46 13.95 7.96 -7.74
N PRO A 47 15.26 7.70 -7.99
CA PRO A 47 15.76 7.42 -9.34
C PRO A 47 15.10 6.21 -10.02
N SER A 48 14.75 5.19 -9.24
CA SER A 48 14.06 3.98 -9.73
C SER A 48 12.56 4.15 -9.90
N MET A 49 12.00 5.33 -9.53
CA MET A 49 10.57 5.64 -9.62
C MET A 49 10.37 7.08 -10.15
N PRO A 50 10.61 7.35 -11.43
CA PRO A 50 10.52 8.70 -12.00
C PRO A 50 9.19 9.38 -11.68
N GLY A 51 9.25 10.63 -11.18
CA GLY A 51 8.08 11.40 -10.76
C GLY A 51 7.61 11.12 -9.32
N GLN A 52 8.26 10.21 -8.59
CA GLN A 52 8.02 9.98 -7.16
C GLN A 52 9.17 10.54 -6.33
N TYR A 53 8.87 11.11 -5.17
CA TYR A 53 9.82 11.87 -4.36
C TYR A 53 9.76 11.45 -2.89
N ARG A 54 10.88 11.66 -2.19
CA ARG A 54 10.94 11.75 -0.74
C ARG A 54 10.76 13.20 -0.32
N TRP A 55 9.98 13.44 0.71
CA TRP A 55 9.62 14.78 1.15
C TRP A 55 9.98 15.00 2.60
N SER A 56 10.67 16.10 2.92
CA SER A 56 10.73 16.57 4.30
C SER A 56 9.42 17.24 4.72
N LEU A 57 9.20 17.36 6.02
CA LEU A 57 7.95 17.85 6.56
C LEU A 57 7.64 19.31 6.12
N ASP A 58 8.66 20.16 5.97
CA ASP A 58 8.52 21.53 5.49
C ASP A 58 8.24 21.66 3.98
N ARG A 59 8.33 20.56 3.23
CA ARG A 59 8.06 20.50 1.79
C ARG A 59 6.86 19.63 1.42
N VAL A 60 6.32 18.89 2.37
CA VAL A 60 5.28 17.87 2.12
C VAL A 60 3.97 18.45 1.60
N ASP A 61 3.67 19.73 1.90
CA ASP A 61 2.46 20.41 1.43
C ASP A 61 2.38 20.49 -0.10
N GLU A 62 3.51 20.49 -0.79
CA GLU A 62 3.55 20.50 -2.25
C GLU A 62 2.86 19.27 -2.87
N ILE A 63 3.10 18.08 -2.30
CA ILE A 63 2.48 16.86 -2.77
C ILE A 63 1.06 16.68 -2.20
N LEU A 64 0.83 17.05 -0.95
CA LEU A 64 -0.49 16.94 -0.32
C LEU A 64 -1.53 17.81 -1.03
N GLN A 65 -1.13 19.01 -1.49
CA GLN A 65 -2.00 19.87 -2.31
C GLN A 65 -2.33 19.19 -3.64
N GLN A 66 -1.35 18.58 -4.32
CA GLN A 66 -1.58 17.86 -5.57
C GLN A 66 -2.53 16.67 -5.38
N VAL A 67 -2.34 15.88 -4.30
CA VAL A 67 -3.24 14.77 -3.95
C VAL A 67 -4.66 15.29 -3.74
N SER A 68 -4.83 16.33 -2.95
CA SER A 68 -6.14 16.95 -2.68
C SER A 68 -6.81 17.47 -3.95
N ASP A 69 -6.09 18.20 -4.80
CA ASP A 69 -6.60 18.77 -6.05
C ASP A 69 -6.98 17.69 -7.08
N SER A 70 -6.26 16.57 -7.10
CA SER A 70 -6.57 15.43 -7.95
C SER A 70 -7.91 14.77 -7.60
N GLY A 71 -8.37 14.93 -6.36
CA GLY A 71 -9.57 14.28 -5.82
C GLY A 71 -9.32 12.93 -5.16
N VAL A 72 -8.04 12.51 -5.04
CA VAL A 72 -7.65 11.38 -4.17
C VAL A 72 -7.82 11.80 -2.72
N LYS A 73 -8.44 10.95 -1.91
CA LYS A 73 -8.79 11.28 -0.52
C LYS A 73 -7.92 10.58 0.53
N SER A 74 -7.12 9.61 0.11
CA SER A 74 -6.38 8.77 1.04
C SER A 74 -4.90 8.71 0.69
N VAL A 75 -4.05 8.82 1.71
CA VAL A 75 -2.60 8.65 1.59
C VAL A 75 -2.13 7.50 2.48
N LEU A 76 -1.11 6.76 2.02
CA LEU A 76 -0.41 5.75 2.80
C LEU A 76 1.02 6.24 3.05
N LEU A 77 1.36 6.49 4.32
CA LEU A 77 2.64 7.08 4.72
C LEU A 77 3.70 6.03 5.00
N PHE A 78 4.89 6.25 4.43
CA PHE A 78 6.14 5.56 4.76
C PHE A 78 7.15 6.57 5.32
N GLY A 79 7.75 6.26 6.48
CA GLY A 79 8.70 7.15 7.14
C GLY A 79 10.15 6.75 6.86
N ILE A 80 11.00 7.74 6.65
CA ILE A 80 12.45 7.56 6.49
C ILE A 80 13.15 8.38 7.57
N PRO A 81 13.59 7.73 8.68
CA PRO A 81 14.29 8.43 9.74
C PRO A 81 15.73 8.77 9.32
N ALA A 82 16.30 9.82 9.91
CA ALA A 82 17.71 10.19 9.70
C ALA A 82 18.69 9.19 10.32
N GLN A 83 18.28 8.52 11.39
CA GLN A 83 19.07 7.52 12.09
C GLN A 83 18.28 6.23 12.26
N LYS A 84 18.98 5.12 12.09
CA LYS A 84 18.44 3.78 12.27
C LYS A 84 19.25 3.05 13.34
N ASP A 85 18.60 2.22 14.13
CA ASP A 85 19.23 1.37 15.13
C ASP A 85 18.82 -0.11 14.99
N GLU A 86 19.35 -0.98 15.81
CA GLU A 86 19.10 -2.42 15.72
C GLU A 86 17.65 -2.81 16.00
N ILE A 87 16.95 -2.01 16.82
CA ILE A 87 15.56 -2.29 17.19
C ILE A 87 14.55 -1.40 16.48
N GLY A 88 15.01 -0.44 15.65
CA GLY A 88 14.14 0.49 14.94
C GLY A 88 13.40 1.46 15.85
N SER A 89 14.04 1.93 16.93
CA SER A 89 13.38 2.67 18.02
C SER A 89 12.67 3.96 17.57
N SER A 90 13.11 4.59 16.49
CA SER A 90 12.48 5.79 15.93
C SER A 90 11.07 5.55 15.36
N ALA A 91 10.68 4.27 15.11
CA ALA A 91 9.35 3.94 14.58
C ALA A 91 8.20 4.33 15.54
N TRP A 92 8.42 4.23 16.84
CA TRP A 92 7.38 4.52 17.85
C TRP A 92 7.65 5.75 18.70
N GLN A 93 8.66 6.54 18.38
CA GLN A 93 8.92 7.77 19.11
C GLN A 93 7.78 8.80 18.89
N PRO A 94 7.31 9.49 19.95
CA PRO A 94 6.23 10.47 19.82
C PRO A 94 6.52 11.58 18.80
N ASP A 95 7.80 11.92 18.61
CA ASP A 95 8.28 12.92 17.67
C ASP A 95 8.94 12.31 16.43
N GLY A 96 8.67 11.05 16.14
CA GLY A 96 9.12 10.38 14.92
C GLY A 96 8.56 11.06 13.66
N ILE A 97 9.23 10.87 12.53
CA ILE A 97 8.86 11.57 11.28
C ILE A 97 7.43 11.26 10.83
N VAL A 98 6.96 10.02 11.01
CA VAL A 98 5.58 9.65 10.65
C VAL A 98 4.59 10.32 11.60
N GLN A 99 4.82 10.31 12.91
CA GLN A 99 3.97 10.95 13.90
C GLN A 99 3.88 12.48 13.69
N GLN A 100 4.98 13.12 13.33
CA GLN A 100 4.99 14.53 12.94
C GLN A 100 4.19 14.78 11.66
N ALA A 101 4.38 13.95 10.63
CA ALA A 101 3.66 14.05 9.36
C ALA A 101 2.15 13.85 9.54
N ILE A 102 1.73 12.88 10.36
CA ILE A 102 0.31 12.67 10.69
C ILE A 102 -0.29 13.94 11.30
N ARG A 103 0.32 14.48 12.34
CA ARG A 103 -0.18 15.71 13.01
C ARG A 103 -0.26 16.88 12.03
N HIS A 104 0.76 17.04 11.20
CA HIS A 104 0.80 18.08 10.19
C HIS A 104 -0.34 17.93 9.15
N ILE A 105 -0.49 16.73 8.60
CA ILE A 105 -1.55 16.44 7.60
C ILE A 105 -2.94 16.66 8.21
N LYS A 106 -3.18 16.16 9.40
CA LYS A 106 -4.50 16.32 10.07
C LYS A 106 -4.81 17.78 10.38
N ALA A 107 -3.80 18.63 10.60
CA ALA A 107 -3.98 20.06 10.84
C ALA A 107 -4.16 20.86 9.53
N ALA A 108 -3.34 20.60 8.50
CA ALA A 108 -3.30 21.39 7.27
C ALA A 108 -4.26 20.85 6.19
N PHE A 109 -4.50 19.54 6.14
CA PHE A 109 -5.33 18.83 5.15
C PHE A 109 -6.33 17.89 5.83
N PRO A 110 -7.25 18.38 6.68
CA PRO A 110 -8.15 17.55 7.49
C PRO A 110 -9.11 16.67 6.65
N GLN A 111 -9.25 16.97 5.35
CA GLN A 111 -10.04 16.19 4.40
C GLN A 111 -9.33 14.91 3.93
N LEU A 112 -8.03 14.77 4.16
CA LEU A 112 -7.28 13.57 3.78
C LEU A 112 -7.37 12.50 4.87
N TYR A 113 -7.64 11.29 4.43
CA TYR A 113 -7.63 10.08 5.25
C TYR A 113 -6.20 9.54 5.31
N VAL A 114 -5.63 9.49 6.50
CA VAL A 114 -4.23 9.15 6.71
C VAL A 114 -4.10 7.70 7.16
N ILE A 115 -3.56 6.87 6.26
CA ILE A 115 -3.20 5.49 6.53
C ILE A 115 -1.69 5.44 6.79
N THR A 116 -1.24 4.65 7.75
CA THR A 116 0.18 4.52 8.04
C THR A 116 0.67 3.08 7.89
N ASP A 117 1.75 2.89 7.17
CA ASP A 117 2.48 1.61 7.18
C ASP A 117 3.04 1.35 8.58
N VAL A 118 2.89 0.12 9.06
CA VAL A 118 3.48 -0.33 10.32
C VAL A 118 4.46 -1.44 10.02
N CYS A 119 5.74 -1.10 10.04
CA CYS A 119 6.84 -2.02 9.80
C CYS A 119 8.10 -1.51 10.49
N MET A 120 9.11 -2.36 10.59
CA MET A 120 10.39 -2.01 11.20
C MET A 120 11.49 -1.76 10.16
N CYS A 121 11.33 -2.20 8.92
CA CYS A 121 12.43 -2.24 7.93
C CYS A 121 12.95 -0.86 7.51
N GLU A 122 12.15 0.20 7.61
CA GLU A 122 12.57 1.58 7.37
C GLU A 122 13.43 2.12 8.52
N TYR A 123 13.30 1.55 9.71
CA TYR A 123 13.85 2.06 10.97
C TYR A 123 15.02 1.23 11.50
N THR A 124 15.08 -0.06 11.13
CA THR A 124 16.18 -0.94 11.55
C THR A 124 17.43 -0.76 10.72
N SER A 125 18.61 -0.76 11.36
CA SER A 125 19.91 -0.63 10.69
C SER A 125 20.22 -1.80 9.75
N HIS A 126 19.64 -2.97 10.01
CA HIS A 126 19.79 -4.18 9.20
C HIS A 126 18.71 -4.34 8.11
N GLY A 127 17.67 -3.49 8.09
CA GLY A 127 16.63 -3.49 7.05
C GLY A 127 15.65 -4.67 7.09
N HIS A 128 15.67 -5.54 8.11
CA HIS A 128 14.63 -6.56 8.32
C HIS A 128 13.40 -5.98 9.01
N CYS A 129 12.24 -6.65 8.84
CA CYS A 129 10.95 -6.16 9.30
C CYS A 129 10.66 -6.41 10.80
N GLY A 130 11.66 -6.73 11.60
CA GLY A 130 11.48 -7.02 13.02
C GLY A 130 12.79 -7.10 13.79
N ILE A 131 12.68 -7.48 15.05
CA ILE A 131 13.80 -7.68 15.97
C ILE A 131 14.56 -8.95 15.59
N LEU A 132 15.89 -8.90 15.55
CA LEU A 132 16.70 -10.06 15.19
C LEU A 132 17.03 -10.92 16.41
N CYS A 133 16.94 -12.23 16.23
CA CYS A 133 17.57 -13.23 17.08
C CYS A 133 18.58 -14.04 16.23
N GLY A 134 19.85 -13.76 16.38
CA GLY A 134 20.88 -14.29 15.49
C GLY A 134 20.78 -13.75 14.07
N HIS A 135 20.45 -14.61 13.11
CA HIS A 135 20.30 -14.24 11.69
C HIS A 135 18.86 -14.24 11.19
N ASP A 136 17.88 -14.42 12.07
CA ASP A 136 16.46 -14.43 11.69
C ASP A 136 15.66 -13.45 12.54
N VAL A 137 14.44 -13.15 12.11
CA VAL A 137 13.52 -12.26 12.82
C VAL A 137 12.83 -13.05 13.94
N ASP A 138 12.89 -12.53 15.16
CA ASP A 138 12.10 -13.05 16.28
C ASP A 138 10.67 -12.53 16.17
N ASN A 139 9.75 -13.43 15.87
CA ASN A 139 8.33 -13.11 15.69
C ASN A 139 7.76 -12.42 16.93
N ASP A 140 7.85 -13.08 18.09
CA ASP A 140 7.13 -12.68 19.30
C ASP A 140 7.65 -11.36 19.89
N GLN A 141 8.98 -11.13 19.86
CA GLN A 141 9.54 -9.85 20.28
C GLN A 141 9.14 -8.72 19.31
N THR A 142 8.99 -9.05 18.02
CA THR A 142 8.59 -8.07 17.00
C THR A 142 7.15 -7.60 17.18
N LEU A 143 6.23 -8.46 17.64
CA LEU A 143 4.84 -8.07 17.91
C LEU A 143 4.74 -6.86 18.85
N GLU A 144 5.59 -6.81 19.89
CA GLU A 144 5.56 -5.74 20.88
C GLU A 144 5.97 -4.38 20.29
N VAL A 145 6.96 -4.37 19.41
CA VAL A 145 7.42 -3.10 18.78
C VAL A 145 6.46 -2.64 17.68
N LEU A 146 5.83 -3.57 16.95
CA LEU A 146 4.80 -3.25 15.98
C LEU A 146 3.56 -2.64 16.64
N ALA A 147 3.11 -3.22 17.75
CA ALA A 147 1.98 -2.69 18.50
C ALA A 147 2.26 -1.30 19.08
N LYS A 148 3.47 -1.05 19.59
CA LYS A 148 3.90 0.30 20.03
C LYS A 148 3.92 1.29 18.87
N THR A 149 4.41 0.87 17.71
CA THR A 149 4.44 1.72 16.51
C THR A 149 3.02 2.09 16.08
N ALA A 150 2.13 1.10 15.93
CA ALA A 150 0.73 1.33 15.59
C ALA A 150 0.03 2.28 16.57
N LEU A 151 0.21 2.05 17.88
CA LEU A 151 -0.36 2.90 18.91
C LEU A 151 0.13 4.35 18.80
N SER A 152 1.44 4.55 18.59
CA SER A 152 2.02 5.88 18.46
C SER A 152 1.49 6.65 17.24
N HIS A 153 1.24 5.95 16.13
CA HIS A 153 0.63 6.52 14.93
C HIS A 153 -0.81 6.96 15.19
N VAL A 154 -1.61 6.12 15.84
CA VAL A 154 -3.00 6.45 16.18
C VAL A 154 -3.08 7.59 17.19
N GLN A 155 -2.20 7.62 18.19
CA GLN A 155 -2.09 8.74 19.13
C GLN A 155 -1.69 10.05 18.44
N ALA A 156 -0.95 9.99 17.36
CA ALA A 156 -0.62 11.16 16.52
C ALA A 156 -1.78 11.60 15.62
N GLY A 157 -2.85 10.79 15.46
CA GLY A 157 -4.06 11.09 14.70
C GLY A 157 -4.20 10.33 13.38
N ALA A 158 -3.49 9.21 13.19
CA ALA A 158 -3.72 8.33 12.03
C ALA A 158 -5.15 7.79 12.03
N ASP A 159 -5.78 7.77 10.86
CA ASP A 159 -7.14 7.28 10.71
C ASP A 159 -7.20 5.75 10.57
N MET A 160 -6.11 5.11 10.11
CA MET A 160 -5.99 3.66 9.91
C MET A 160 -4.53 3.24 10.00
N VAL A 161 -4.27 2.05 10.51
CA VAL A 161 -2.92 1.43 10.50
C VAL A 161 -2.88 0.24 9.55
N ALA A 162 -1.72 0.04 8.90
CA ALA A 162 -1.55 -1.00 7.88
C ALA A 162 -0.26 -1.80 8.16
N PRO A 163 -0.31 -2.86 9.01
CA PRO A 163 0.84 -3.68 9.33
C PRO A 163 1.33 -4.46 8.11
N SER A 164 2.61 -4.28 7.76
CA SER A 164 3.22 -4.82 6.54
C SER A 164 4.42 -5.75 6.79
N ASP A 165 4.64 -6.12 8.01
CA ASP A 165 5.80 -6.89 8.50
C ASP A 165 5.72 -8.39 8.18
N MET A 166 4.52 -8.99 8.18
CA MET A 166 4.22 -10.42 8.00
C MET A 166 4.58 -11.32 9.19
N MET A 167 4.57 -10.78 10.42
CA MET A 167 4.72 -11.61 11.63
C MET A 167 3.39 -12.30 11.98
N ASP A 168 3.48 -13.53 12.48
CA ASP A 168 2.30 -14.26 12.96
C ASP A 168 1.71 -13.58 14.20
N GLY A 169 0.39 -13.37 14.24
CA GLY A 169 -0.31 -12.78 15.38
C GLY A 169 -0.22 -11.25 15.49
N ARG A 170 0.37 -10.55 14.52
CA ARG A 170 0.60 -9.11 14.59
C ARG A 170 -0.68 -8.28 14.58
N VAL A 171 -1.68 -8.70 13.82
CA VAL A 171 -2.97 -7.98 13.76
C VAL A 171 -3.67 -8.07 15.11
N GLY A 172 -3.70 -9.26 15.71
CA GLY A 172 -4.28 -9.48 17.03
C GLY A 172 -3.59 -8.67 18.13
N ARG A 173 -2.23 -8.61 18.11
CA ARG A 173 -1.49 -7.83 19.09
C ARG A 173 -1.72 -6.32 18.93
N ILE A 174 -1.73 -5.81 17.70
CA ILE A 174 -2.05 -4.41 17.40
C ILE A 174 -3.48 -4.08 17.85
N ARG A 175 -4.46 -4.91 17.48
CA ARG A 175 -5.86 -4.72 17.86
C ARG A 175 -6.03 -4.65 19.38
N GLN A 176 -5.42 -5.61 20.10
CA GLN A 176 -5.46 -5.63 21.57
C GLN A 176 -4.93 -4.31 22.15
N VAL A 177 -3.74 -3.86 21.74
CA VAL A 177 -3.12 -2.65 22.29
C VAL A 177 -3.93 -1.39 21.94
N LEU A 178 -4.49 -1.30 20.75
CA LEU A 178 -5.36 -0.18 20.37
C LEU A 178 -6.62 -0.15 21.23
N ASP A 179 -7.27 -1.28 21.47
CA ASP A 179 -8.48 -1.39 22.28
C ASP A 179 -8.22 -1.05 23.75
N GLU A 180 -7.13 -1.56 24.34
CA GLU A 180 -6.71 -1.27 25.70
C GLU A 180 -6.42 0.23 25.94
N ASN A 181 -6.07 0.95 24.88
CA ASN A 181 -5.81 2.40 24.91
C ASN A 181 -7.00 3.25 24.44
N GLY A 182 -8.18 2.65 24.23
CA GLY A 182 -9.41 3.36 23.88
C GLY A 182 -9.62 3.64 22.39
N PHE A 183 -8.75 3.11 21.51
CA PHE A 183 -8.83 3.28 20.05
C PHE A 183 -9.60 2.13 19.37
N VAL A 184 -10.71 1.72 19.96
CA VAL A 184 -11.55 0.59 19.51
C VAL A 184 -12.13 0.78 18.10
N ASN A 185 -12.20 2.00 17.59
CA ASN A 185 -12.76 2.33 16.28
C ASN A 185 -11.69 2.55 15.20
N THR A 186 -10.40 2.40 15.50
CA THR A 186 -9.34 2.53 14.49
C THR A 186 -9.27 1.27 13.65
N PRO A 187 -9.52 1.34 12.34
CA PRO A 187 -9.45 0.17 11.47
C PRO A 187 -8.01 -0.27 11.22
N ILE A 188 -7.87 -1.58 10.94
CA ILE A 188 -6.61 -2.22 10.56
C ILE A 188 -6.72 -2.73 9.13
N MET A 189 -5.91 -2.20 8.20
CA MET A 189 -5.73 -2.72 6.85
C MET A 189 -4.48 -3.60 6.83
N ALA A 190 -4.66 -4.90 7.03
CA ALA A 190 -3.54 -5.82 7.15
C ALA A 190 -2.97 -6.19 5.76
N TYR A 191 -1.65 -6.18 5.64
CA TYR A 191 -0.98 -6.79 4.49
C TYR A 191 -1.02 -8.31 4.62
N SER A 192 -2.22 -8.85 4.66
CA SER A 192 -2.48 -10.26 4.97
C SER A 192 -1.78 -11.20 3.99
N VAL A 193 -1.64 -10.78 2.73
CA VAL A 193 -1.10 -11.60 1.66
C VAL A 193 0.03 -10.84 0.96
N LYS A 194 1.20 -10.85 1.61
CA LYS A 194 2.41 -10.20 1.08
C LYS A 194 3.46 -11.24 0.73
N TYR A 195 3.74 -11.35 -0.56
CA TYR A 195 4.72 -12.29 -1.09
C TYR A 195 6.15 -11.75 -1.05
N ALA A 196 7.15 -12.63 -0.91
CA ALA A 196 8.56 -12.33 -1.13
C ALA A 196 8.78 -12.11 -2.63
N SER A 197 8.78 -10.85 -3.06
CA SER A 197 8.70 -10.49 -4.47
C SER A 197 9.92 -9.73 -4.99
N ALA A 198 10.29 -10.04 -6.24
CA ALA A 198 11.29 -9.29 -7.00
C ALA A 198 10.80 -7.88 -7.41
N PHE A 199 9.48 -7.63 -7.39
CA PHE A 199 8.90 -6.33 -7.74
C PHE A 199 9.11 -5.23 -6.68
N TYR A 200 9.79 -5.51 -5.56
CA TYR A 200 10.04 -4.52 -4.49
C TYR A 200 11.35 -3.73 -4.65
N GLY A 201 12.13 -3.97 -5.70
CA GLY A 201 13.43 -3.29 -5.90
C GLY A 201 13.33 -1.78 -5.71
N PRO A 202 12.51 -1.05 -6.49
CA PRO A 202 12.42 0.39 -6.38
C PRO A 202 11.92 0.91 -5.02
N PHE A 203 11.08 0.16 -4.31
CA PHE A 203 10.67 0.51 -2.94
C PHE A 203 11.84 0.44 -1.94
N ARG A 204 12.71 -0.57 -2.08
CA ARG A 204 13.91 -0.69 -1.22
C ARG A 204 14.83 0.50 -1.38
N ASP A 205 14.97 1.00 -2.61
CA ASP A 205 15.72 2.25 -2.89
C ASP A 205 15.00 3.45 -2.26
N ALA A 206 13.68 3.55 -2.42
CA ALA A 206 12.88 4.66 -1.92
C ALA A 206 12.95 4.80 -0.41
N ALA A 207 12.78 3.70 0.33
CA ALA A 207 12.72 3.66 1.79
C ALA A 207 14.07 3.40 2.46
N GLY A 208 15.14 3.17 1.69
CA GLY A 208 16.45 2.78 2.23
C GLY A 208 16.34 1.51 3.08
N SER A 209 15.49 0.55 2.68
CA SER A 209 15.10 -0.61 3.50
C SER A 209 15.58 -1.94 2.90
N ALA A 210 16.64 -1.92 2.10
CA ALA A 210 17.25 -3.16 1.61
C ALA A 210 17.82 -3.96 2.79
N PRO A 211 17.58 -5.28 2.89
CA PRO A 211 18.20 -6.10 3.92
C PRO A 211 19.74 -6.04 3.80
N ALA A 212 20.42 -5.81 4.92
CA ALA A 212 21.88 -5.79 4.97
C ALA A 212 22.50 -7.18 4.76
N PHE A 213 21.73 -8.24 5.03
CA PHE A 213 22.11 -9.63 4.81
C PHE A 213 20.86 -10.49 4.55
N GLY A 214 21.05 -11.69 3.99
CA GLY A 214 19.97 -12.63 3.73
C GLY A 214 18.87 -12.12 2.79
N ASP A 215 17.64 -12.54 3.07
CA ASP A 215 16.45 -12.10 2.37
C ASP A 215 15.24 -12.08 3.35
N ARG A 216 14.03 -11.91 2.85
CA ARG A 216 12.82 -11.85 3.67
C ARG A 216 11.91 -13.07 3.50
N LYS A 217 12.41 -14.17 2.95
CA LYS A 217 11.59 -15.35 2.62
C LYS A 217 11.21 -16.19 3.83
N SER A 218 11.85 -15.97 4.97
CA SER A 218 11.49 -16.64 6.23
C SER A 218 10.17 -16.11 6.82
N TYR A 219 9.72 -14.90 6.41
CA TYR A 219 8.50 -14.30 6.93
C TYR A 219 7.55 -13.71 5.84
N GLN A 220 8.02 -13.47 4.62
CA GLN A 220 7.14 -13.14 3.49
C GLN A 220 6.79 -14.42 2.72
N MET A 221 5.57 -14.51 2.22
CA MET A 221 5.05 -15.71 1.55
C MET A 221 5.85 -16.11 0.32
N ASP A 222 5.96 -17.40 0.08
CA ASP A 222 6.56 -17.94 -1.14
C ASP A 222 5.63 -17.69 -2.34
N PRO A 223 6.13 -17.06 -3.44
CA PRO A 223 5.33 -16.79 -4.63
C PRO A 223 4.77 -18.05 -5.33
N HIS A 224 5.24 -19.25 -4.98
CA HIS A 224 4.69 -20.50 -5.50
C HIS A 224 3.39 -20.95 -4.79
N ASN A 225 3.03 -20.33 -3.65
CA ASN A 225 1.96 -20.81 -2.77
C ASN A 225 0.72 -19.91 -2.85
N ALA A 226 -0.33 -20.35 -3.55
CA ALA A 226 -1.60 -19.63 -3.57
C ALA A 226 -2.53 -19.99 -2.39
N ARG A 227 -2.49 -21.25 -1.88
CA ARG A 227 -3.38 -21.66 -0.78
C ARG A 227 -3.01 -21.05 0.56
N GLU A 228 -1.75 -20.77 0.79
CA GLU A 228 -1.23 -20.08 1.96
C GLU A 228 -1.87 -18.69 2.12
N ALA A 229 -2.16 -18.01 1.02
CA ALA A 229 -2.85 -16.71 1.03
C ALA A 229 -4.22 -16.76 1.73
N ILE A 230 -4.94 -17.85 1.57
CA ILE A 230 -6.24 -18.03 2.24
C ILE A 230 -6.05 -18.24 3.73
N LEU A 231 -5.05 -19.03 4.13
CA LEU A 231 -4.73 -19.27 5.54
C LEU A 231 -4.31 -17.96 6.25
N GLU A 232 -3.38 -17.22 5.67
CA GLU A 232 -2.89 -15.94 6.19
C GLU A 232 -4.04 -14.92 6.35
N ALA A 233 -4.88 -14.79 5.33
CA ALA A 233 -6.04 -13.90 5.39
C ALA A 233 -7.08 -14.36 6.43
N GLU A 234 -7.27 -15.67 6.60
CA GLU A 234 -8.21 -16.22 7.59
C GLU A 234 -7.74 -15.95 9.04
N LEU A 235 -6.43 -16.06 9.30
CA LEU A 235 -5.83 -15.73 10.58
C LEU A 235 -5.94 -14.22 10.86
N ASP A 236 -5.59 -13.35 9.92
CA ASP A 236 -5.71 -11.90 10.09
C ASP A 236 -7.17 -11.47 10.35
N VAL A 237 -8.16 -12.10 9.70
CA VAL A 237 -9.59 -11.85 9.98
C VAL A 237 -9.95 -12.26 11.40
N GLN A 238 -9.50 -13.42 11.88
CA GLN A 238 -9.73 -13.88 13.24
C GLN A 238 -9.07 -12.96 14.28
N GLU A 239 -7.95 -12.37 13.94
CA GLU A 239 -7.21 -11.41 14.75
C GLU A 239 -7.81 -9.99 14.73
N GLY A 240 -8.76 -9.70 13.85
CA GLY A 240 -9.48 -8.43 13.80
C GLY A 240 -9.06 -7.48 12.67
N ALA A 241 -8.53 -7.99 11.55
CA ALA A 241 -8.35 -7.18 10.35
C ALA A 241 -9.70 -6.72 9.78
N ASP A 242 -9.82 -5.43 9.51
CA ASP A 242 -11.01 -4.83 8.90
C ASP A 242 -10.94 -4.87 7.36
N ILE A 243 -9.73 -4.73 6.82
CA ILE A 243 -9.42 -4.76 5.39
C ILE A 243 -8.24 -5.71 5.17
N LEU A 244 -8.39 -6.62 4.20
CA LEU A 244 -7.31 -7.50 3.75
C LEU A 244 -6.54 -6.85 2.60
N MET A 245 -5.24 -7.11 2.47
CA MET A 245 -4.45 -6.58 1.36
C MET A 245 -3.63 -7.66 0.69
N VAL A 246 -3.64 -7.66 -0.65
CA VAL A 246 -2.74 -8.46 -1.49
C VAL A 246 -1.61 -7.56 -2.00
N LYS A 247 -0.36 -8.03 -1.89
CA LYS A 247 0.85 -7.37 -2.37
C LYS A 247 1.86 -8.39 -2.88
N PRO A 248 2.36 -8.29 -4.12
CA PRO A 248 2.12 -7.29 -5.18
C PRO A 248 0.74 -7.35 -5.84
N GLY A 249 0.54 -6.49 -6.88
CA GLY A 249 -0.73 -6.33 -7.57
C GLY A 249 -0.89 -7.21 -8.81
N MET A 250 -0.43 -6.77 -9.97
CA MET A 250 -0.76 -7.33 -11.29
C MET A 250 -0.41 -8.81 -11.46
N ALA A 251 0.70 -9.27 -10.89
CA ALA A 251 1.12 -10.66 -10.99
C ALA A 251 0.36 -11.61 -10.05
N TYR A 252 -0.52 -11.08 -9.18
CA TYR A 252 -1.23 -11.83 -8.13
C TYR A 252 -2.75 -11.62 -8.18
N LEU A 253 -3.30 -11.34 -9.38
CA LEU A 253 -4.74 -11.15 -9.57
C LEU A 253 -5.56 -12.43 -9.35
N ASP A 254 -4.97 -13.60 -9.55
CA ASP A 254 -5.54 -14.90 -9.22
C ASP A 254 -5.74 -15.06 -7.70
N VAL A 255 -4.74 -14.65 -6.92
CA VAL A 255 -4.79 -14.64 -5.46
C VAL A 255 -5.84 -13.64 -4.97
N LEU A 256 -5.82 -12.40 -5.49
CA LEU A 256 -6.84 -11.40 -5.18
C LEU A 256 -8.26 -11.93 -5.43
N LYS A 257 -8.46 -12.58 -6.59
CA LYS A 257 -9.75 -13.16 -6.95
C LYS A 257 -10.19 -14.24 -5.95
N SER A 258 -9.25 -15.10 -5.54
CA SER A 258 -9.52 -16.16 -4.56
C SER A 258 -9.90 -15.58 -3.18
N LEU A 259 -9.24 -14.51 -2.72
CA LEU A 259 -9.61 -13.85 -1.47
C LEU A 259 -11.01 -13.24 -1.57
N LYS A 260 -11.28 -12.50 -2.67
CA LYS A 260 -12.59 -11.84 -2.86
C LYS A 260 -13.76 -12.82 -2.92
N GLU A 261 -13.56 -14.03 -3.37
CA GLU A 261 -14.56 -15.08 -3.37
C GLU A 261 -14.76 -15.74 -1.99
N ARG A 262 -13.75 -15.68 -1.12
CA ARG A 262 -13.75 -16.36 0.18
C ARG A 262 -14.17 -15.46 1.33
N PHE A 263 -13.77 -14.19 1.32
CA PHE A 263 -13.94 -13.25 2.44
C PHE A 263 -14.95 -12.15 2.13
N HIS A 264 -15.63 -11.68 3.18
CA HIS A 264 -16.59 -10.56 3.10
C HIS A 264 -15.92 -9.20 3.36
N GLN A 265 -14.72 -9.19 3.95
CA GLN A 265 -13.94 -7.98 4.17
C GLN A 265 -13.61 -7.31 2.83
N PRO A 266 -13.54 -5.98 2.79
CA PRO A 266 -12.94 -5.28 1.65
C PRO A 266 -11.52 -5.76 1.41
N VAL A 267 -11.13 -5.88 0.14
CA VAL A 267 -9.78 -6.30 -0.24
C VAL A 267 -9.07 -5.16 -0.95
N ALA A 268 -7.96 -4.72 -0.38
CA ALA A 268 -7.04 -3.78 -1.00
C ALA A 268 -6.03 -4.52 -1.88
N LEU A 269 -5.61 -3.88 -2.96
CA LEU A 269 -4.52 -4.36 -3.81
C LEU A 269 -3.42 -3.31 -3.90
N TYR A 270 -2.18 -3.70 -3.66
CA TYR A 270 -1.04 -2.80 -3.80
C TYR A 270 -0.33 -3.01 -5.14
N SER A 271 -0.53 -2.09 -6.08
CA SER A 271 0.30 -1.96 -7.29
C SER A 271 1.64 -1.38 -6.91
N VAL A 272 2.66 -2.24 -6.86
CA VAL A 272 3.93 -1.93 -6.21
C VAL A 272 4.90 -1.16 -7.09
N SER A 273 5.99 -0.71 -6.47
CA SER A 273 7.02 0.14 -7.10
C SER A 273 7.64 -0.46 -8.37
N GLY A 274 7.85 -1.79 -8.42
CA GLY A 274 8.36 -2.45 -9.62
C GLY A 274 7.36 -2.45 -10.77
N GLU A 275 6.07 -2.58 -10.47
CA GLU A 275 5.00 -2.50 -11.48
C GLU A 275 4.91 -1.07 -12.06
N TYR A 276 5.01 -0.06 -11.19
CA TYR A 276 5.13 1.34 -11.60
C TYR A 276 6.34 1.56 -12.50
N ALA A 277 7.52 1.13 -12.07
CA ALA A 277 8.78 1.31 -12.81
C ALA A 277 8.75 0.60 -14.16
N MET A 278 8.16 -0.60 -14.27
CA MET A 278 8.01 -1.33 -15.52
C MET A 278 7.17 -0.57 -16.55
N ILE A 279 6.04 0.02 -16.14
CA ILE A 279 5.19 0.82 -17.02
C ILE A 279 5.93 2.09 -17.45
N GLN A 280 6.59 2.79 -16.53
CA GLN A 280 7.36 3.99 -16.84
C GLN A 280 8.49 3.71 -17.83
N ALA A 281 9.26 2.65 -17.60
CA ALA A 281 10.37 2.27 -18.46
C ALA A 281 9.91 1.87 -19.88
N ALA A 282 8.87 1.05 -20.00
CA ALA A 282 8.34 0.62 -21.29
C ALA A 282 7.72 1.79 -22.06
N ALA A 283 7.05 2.71 -21.38
CA ALA A 283 6.49 3.93 -21.98
C ALA A 283 7.58 4.89 -22.44
N ALA A 284 8.63 5.10 -21.65
CA ALA A 284 9.77 5.94 -22.02
C ALA A 284 10.52 5.40 -23.25
N ALA A 285 10.56 4.07 -23.41
CA ALA A 285 11.11 3.41 -24.59
C ALA A 285 10.17 3.43 -25.81
N GLY A 286 8.93 3.92 -25.68
CA GLY A 286 7.95 3.98 -26.75
C GLY A 286 7.30 2.63 -27.11
N TYR A 287 7.41 1.63 -26.24
CA TYR A 287 6.86 0.28 -26.51
C TYR A 287 5.37 0.16 -26.17
N ILE A 288 4.85 1.03 -25.31
CA ILE A 288 3.46 1.04 -24.88
C ILE A 288 2.90 2.46 -24.84
N ASP A 289 1.57 2.58 -25.03
CA ASP A 289 0.86 3.80 -24.66
C ASP A 289 0.70 3.83 -23.14
N ARG A 290 1.41 4.76 -22.50
CA ARG A 290 1.48 4.90 -21.04
C ARG A 290 0.09 5.03 -20.41
N THR A 291 -0.72 5.96 -20.92
CA THR A 291 -2.05 6.25 -20.38
C THR A 291 -2.98 5.05 -20.54
N ALA A 292 -2.99 4.43 -21.72
CA ALA A 292 -3.82 3.27 -21.97
C ALA A 292 -3.47 2.10 -21.04
N VAL A 293 -2.17 1.82 -20.84
CA VAL A 293 -1.73 0.73 -19.95
C VAL A 293 -2.02 1.01 -18.49
N ILE A 294 -1.85 2.25 -18.00
CA ILE A 294 -2.22 2.63 -16.62
C ILE A 294 -3.73 2.39 -16.41
N CYS A 295 -4.57 2.87 -17.32
CA CYS A 295 -6.02 2.70 -17.24
C CYS A 295 -6.42 1.22 -17.28
N GLU A 296 -5.87 0.44 -18.22
CA GLU A 296 -6.20 -0.98 -18.37
C GLU A 296 -5.74 -1.79 -17.17
N SER A 297 -4.54 -1.53 -16.64
CA SER A 297 -4.02 -2.18 -15.44
C SER A 297 -4.93 -1.95 -14.24
N ALA A 298 -5.39 -0.72 -14.01
CA ALA A 298 -6.35 -0.41 -12.96
C ALA A 298 -7.66 -1.19 -13.15
N VAL A 299 -8.22 -1.19 -14.36
CA VAL A 299 -9.44 -1.97 -14.67
C VAL A 299 -9.23 -3.46 -14.39
N CYS A 300 -8.07 -4.03 -14.74
CA CYS A 300 -7.77 -5.43 -14.46
C CYS A 300 -7.76 -5.73 -12.94
N MET A 301 -7.19 -4.84 -12.14
CA MET A 301 -7.11 -4.97 -10.69
C MET A 301 -8.52 -4.92 -10.06
N TYR A 302 -9.34 -3.94 -10.42
CA TYR A 302 -10.73 -3.85 -9.92
C TYR A 302 -11.61 -5.00 -10.42
N ARG A 303 -11.46 -5.42 -11.68
CA ARG A 303 -12.19 -6.56 -12.23
C ARG A 303 -11.84 -7.87 -11.53
N ALA A 304 -10.62 -8.01 -11.05
CA ALA A 304 -10.21 -9.17 -10.25
C ALA A 304 -10.78 -9.14 -8.82
N GLY A 305 -11.24 -7.98 -8.33
CA GLY A 305 -11.95 -7.88 -7.05
C GLY A 305 -11.37 -6.89 -6.04
N ALA A 306 -10.44 -6.00 -6.44
CA ALA A 306 -9.98 -4.94 -5.56
C ALA A 306 -11.14 -4.00 -5.19
N ASP A 307 -11.31 -3.72 -3.90
CA ASP A 307 -12.19 -2.67 -3.39
C ASP A 307 -11.43 -1.36 -3.23
N LEU A 308 -10.12 -1.43 -2.88
CA LEU A 308 -9.20 -0.31 -2.80
C LEU A 308 -7.95 -0.60 -3.63
N LEU A 309 -7.39 0.44 -4.24
CA LEU A 309 -6.15 0.33 -5.00
C LEU A 309 -5.10 1.30 -4.46
N ILE A 310 -4.03 0.74 -3.88
CA ILE A 310 -2.83 1.50 -3.51
C ILE A 310 -1.93 1.55 -4.74
N THR A 311 -1.65 2.74 -5.26
CA THR A 311 -0.86 2.89 -6.48
C THR A 311 -0.19 4.26 -6.56
N TYR A 312 1.01 4.30 -7.10
CA TYR A 312 1.74 5.53 -7.41
C TYR A 312 1.11 6.32 -8.58
N PHE A 313 0.19 5.70 -9.33
CA PHE A 313 -0.61 6.36 -10.36
C PHE A 313 -1.95 6.93 -9.84
N ALA A 314 -2.17 6.99 -8.54
CA ALA A 314 -3.46 7.37 -7.97
C ALA A 314 -3.99 8.72 -8.47
N MET A 315 -3.14 9.75 -8.47
CA MET A 315 -3.53 11.09 -8.94
C MET A 315 -3.88 11.11 -10.43
N GLU A 316 -3.06 10.46 -11.26
CA GLU A 316 -3.32 10.36 -12.70
C GLU A 316 -4.60 9.56 -13.00
N LEU A 317 -4.82 8.46 -12.28
CA LEU A 317 -6.06 7.68 -12.40
C LEU A 317 -7.29 8.50 -12.01
N ALA A 318 -7.20 9.32 -10.96
CA ALA A 318 -8.27 10.21 -10.57
C ALA A 318 -8.60 11.24 -11.68
N GLU A 319 -7.57 11.78 -12.35
CA GLU A 319 -7.75 12.66 -13.52
C GLU A 319 -8.39 11.90 -14.70
N TYR A 320 -7.93 10.68 -15.01
CA TYR A 320 -8.50 9.87 -16.09
C TYR A 320 -9.95 9.46 -15.83
N ILE A 321 -10.35 9.32 -14.56
CA ILE A 321 -11.76 9.15 -14.17
C ILE A 321 -12.56 10.42 -14.48
N LYS A 322 -12.06 11.60 -14.08
CA LYS A 322 -12.70 12.89 -14.37
C LYS A 322 -12.87 13.14 -15.87
N GLU A 323 -11.90 12.73 -16.67
CA GLU A 323 -11.93 12.83 -18.14
C GLU A 323 -12.82 11.76 -18.80
N GLY A 324 -13.37 10.81 -18.06
CA GLY A 324 -14.20 9.72 -18.59
C GLY A 324 -13.45 8.67 -19.41
N ARG A 325 -12.11 8.58 -19.26
CA ARG A 325 -11.29 7.55 -19.92
C ARG A 325 -11.49 6.18 -19.28
N ILE A 326 -11.68 6.18 -17.96
CA ILE A 326 -12.01 5.02 -17.13
C ILE A 326 -13.07 5.41 -16.09
N GLY A 327 -13.78 4.40 -15.52
CA GLY A 327 -14.81 4.66 -14.51
C GLY A 327 -16.14 4.00 -14.86
#